data_cb1863300c8e0cfe467b31c192609aad
#
_entry.id   cb1863300c8e0cfe467b31c192609aad
#
_cell.length_a   1.000
_cell.length_b   1.000
_cell.length_c   1.000
_cell.angle_alpha   90.00
_cell.angle_beta   90.00
_cell.angle_gamma   90.00
#
_symmetry.space_group_name_H-M   'P 1'
#
loop_
_entity.id
_entity.type
_entity.pdbx_description
1 polymer ?
#
loop_
_entity_poly.entity_id
_entity_poly.type
_entity_poly.pdbx_seq_one_letter_code
_entity_poly.pdbx_strand_id
1 'polypeptide(L)'
;MSSRSGAGLPSVEDDDAPVPTRPGPAFRRRTVTIPAQETVPYVAEDWRGAIVMIERGSVDLCCVRGGRRRFVEGAILFMEGLALKSLHNPGVDEVVLVALSRR
;
A
#
# COMPACT_ATOMS: atom_id res chain seq x y z
N MET A 1 26.59 4.88 -0.62
CA MET A 1 25.94 4.55 -0.71
C MET A 1 25.21 4.31 -0.30
N SER A 2 25.15 4.30 -0.29
CA SER A 2 24.33 3.92 -0.09
C SER A 2 23.67 3.53 0.16
N SER A 3 23.70 3.56 0.09
CA SER A 3 22.90 3.14 0.16
C SER A 3 22.37 2.64 0.28
N ARG A 4 22.43 2.49 0.32
CA ARG A 4 21.65 1.90 0.20
C ARG A 4 21.03 1.62 0.40
N SER A 5 21.66 1.62 0.25
CA SER A 5 20.92 1.26 0.40
C SER A 5 19.91 1.33 1.10
N GLY A 6 19.88 2.01 1.93
CA GLY A 6 18.62 2.00 2.57
C GLY A 6 17.55 1.51 1.74
N ALA A 7 17.96 1.19 0.66
CA ALA A 7 17.03 0.72 -0.35
C ALA A 7 16.27 -0.42 0.14
N GLY A 8 16.27 -1.10 0.98
CA GLY A 8 15.47 -2.26 1.30
C GLY A 8 14.29 -2.01 2.21
N LEU A 9 14.06 -0.79 2.63
CA LEU A 9 13.01 -0.53 3.61
C LEU A 9 11.84 0.21 2.99
N PRO A 10 10.61 -0.23 3.29
CA PRO A 10 9.44 0.51 2.84
C PRO A 10 9.29 1.81 3.61
N SER A 11 8.63 2.77 3.00
CA SER A 11 8.31 4.05 3.62
C SER A 11 6.82 4.19 3.77
N VAL A 12 6.39 4.76 4.88
CA VAL A 12 4.98 5.02 5.13
C VAL A 12 4.81 6.45 5.59
N GLU A 13 3.89 7.16 4.97
CA GLU A 13 3.55 8.52 5.36
C GLU A 13 2.07 8.59 5.68
N ASP A 14 1.74 9.10 6.85
CA ASP A 14 0.36 9.29 7.27
C ASP A 14 0.03 10.77 7.22
N ASP A 15 -1.13 11.08 6.67
CA ASP A 15 -1.61 12.45 6.59
C ASP A 15 -3.07 12.47 6.99
N ASP A 16 -3.37 13.10 8.11
CA ASP A 16 -4.70 13.17 8.67
C ASP A 16 -5.44 14.43 8.27
N ALA A 17 -5.01 15.10 7.25
CA ALA A 17 -5.65 16.33 6.83
C ALA A 17 -7.07 16.09 6.36
N PRO A 18 -8.00 17.01 6.63
CA PRO A 18 -9.35 16.88 6.08
C PRO A 18 -9.35 17.11 4.58
N VAL A 19 -10.40 16.63 3.94
CA VAL A 19 -10.59 16.86 2.50
C VAL A 19 -10.84 18.35 2.32
N PRO A 20 -10.05 19.05 1.50
CA PRO A 20 -10.09 20.51 1.49
C PRO A 20 -11.33 21.15 0.90
N THR A 21 -12.11 20.46 0.09
CA THR A 21 -13.15 21.10 -0.66
C THR A 21 -14.52 20.99 -0.04
N ARG A 22 -14.66 20.35 1.10
CA ARG A 22 -15.99 20.22 1.71
C ARG A 22 -15.89 19.91 3.17
N PRO A 23 -16.92 20.31 3.93
CA PRO A 23 -17.02 19.87 5.31
C PRO A 23 -17.37 18.39 5.34
N GLY A 24 -17.04 17.74 6.41
CA GLY A 24 -17.35 16.33 6.57
C GLY A 24 -16.28 15.65 7.38
N PRO A 25 -16.35 14.35 7.48
CA PRO A 25 -15.37 13.63 8.28
C PRO A 25 -13.99 13.76 7.64
N ALA A 26 -13.01 13.84 8.49
CA ALA A 26 -11.63 13.82 8.04
C ALA A 26 -11.28 12.44 7.52
N PHE A 27 -10.42 12.41 6.54
CA PHE A 27 -9.88 11.16 6.03
C PHE A 27 -8.43 11.06 6.40
N ARG A 28 -8.03 9.85 6.65
CA ARG A 28 -6.63 9.54 6.86
C ARG A 28 -6.06 9.06 5.53
N ARG A 29 -4.98 9.68 5.12
CA ARG A 29 -4.28 9.27 3.92
C ARG A 29 -2.95 8.67 4.33
N ARG A 30 -2.65 7.55 3.76
CA ARG A 30 -1.44 6.84 4.08
C ARG A 30 -0.77 6.44 2.78
N THR A 31 0.49 6.77 2.61
CA THR A 31 1.23 6.43 1.41
C THR A 31 2.29 5.40 1.78
N VAL A 32 2.26 4.27 1.12
CA VAL A 32 3.18 3.18 1.39
C VAL A 32 4.02 2.95 0.14
N THR A 33 5.32 3.05 0.30
CA THR A 33 6.26 2.84 -0.79
C THR A 33 7.04 1.57 -0.51
N ILE A 34 7.02 0.63 -1.45
CA ILE A 34 7.75 -0.62 -1.31
C ILE A 34 8.82 -0.64 -2.38
N PRO A 35 10.10 -0.71 -1.98
CA PRO A 35 11.19 -0.75 -2.96
C PRO A 35 11.10 -1.97 -3.87
N ALA A 36 11.79 -1.89 -5.00
CA ALA A 36 11.80 -2.97 -5.98
C ALA A 36 12.18 -4.29 -5.32
N GLN A 37 11.46 -5.34 -5.65
CA GLN A 37 11.70 -6.72 -5.22
C GLN A 37 11.52 -6.97 -3.73
N GLU A 38 11.07 -5.97 -2.97
CA GLU A 38 10.87 -6.14 -1.53
C GLU A 38 9.49 -6.70 -1.23
N THR A 39 9.40 -7.37 -0.10
CA THR A 39 8.16 -7.93 0.40
C THR A 39 7.92 -7.39 1.80
N VAL A 40 6.69 -6.94 2.06
CA VAL A 40 6.32 -6.47 3.39
C VAL A 40 5.18 -7.33 3.91
N PRO A 41 5.13 -7.58 5.22
CA PRO A 41 4.02 -8.35 5.76
C PRO A 41 2.73 -7.55 5.67
N TYR A 42 1.63 -8.27 5.47
CA TYR A 42 0.32 -7.64 5.50
C TYR A 42 -0.18 -7.64 6.94
N VAL A 43 -0.47 -6.46 7.45
CA VAL A 43 -1.03 -6.30 8.80
C VAL A 43 -2.42 -5.74 8.61
N ALA A 44 -3.43 -6.55 8.87
CA ALA A 44 -4.81 -6.19 8.57
C ALA A 44 -5.23 -4.87 9.20
N GLU A 45 -4.77 -4.58 10.39
CA GLU A 45 -5.14 -3.36 11.09
C GLU A 45 -4.71 -2.11 10.35
N ASP A 46 -3.59 -2.20 9.65
CA ASP A 46 -3.05 -1.04 8.94
C ASP A 46 -3.90 -0.67 7.72
N TRP A 47 -4.71 -1.59 7.24
CA TRP A 47 -5.48 -1.38 6.01
C TRP A 47 -6.98 -1.40 6.26
N ARG A 48 -7.39 -1.45 7.52
CA ARG A 48 -8.80 -1.56 7.87
C ARG A 48 -9.59 -0.37 7.33
N GLY A 49 -10.66 -0.69 6.60
CA GLY A 49 -11.56 0.34 6.08
C GLY A 49 -10.94 1.22 5.00
N ALA A 50 -9.81 0.85 4.46
CA ALA A 50 -9.12 1.68 3.50
C ALA A 50 -9.44 1.28 2.07
N ILE A 51 -9.57 2.29 1.22
CA ILE A 51 -9.57 2.11 -0.22
C ILE A 51 -8.14 2.36 -0.66
N VAL A 52 -7.57 1.43 -1.39
CA VAL A 52 -6.17 1.49 -1.77
C VAL A 52 -6.07 1.67 -3.27
N MET A 53 -5.29 2.64 -3.69
CA MET A 53 -5.02 2.85 -5.11
C MET A 53 -3.54 2.62 -5.36
N ILE A 54 -3.24 1.91 -6.46
CA ILE A 54 -1.86 1.78 -6.87
C ILE A 54 -1.52 2.99 -7.72
N GLU A 55 -0.78 3.89 -7.13
CA GLU A 55 -0.45 5.14 -7.79
C GLU A 55 0.68 4.92 -8.79
N ARG A 56 1.55 3.95 -8.54
CA ARG A 56 2.72 3.75 -9.36
C ARG A 56 3.23 2.33 -9.20
N GLY A 57 3.59 1.70 -10.30
CA GLY A 57 4.21 0.39 -10.25
C GLY A 57 3.22 -0.76 -10.19
N SER A 58 3.67 -1.88 -9.70
CA SER A 58 2.88 -3.10 -9.58
C SER A 58 3.07 -3.71 -8.21
N VAL A 59 2.04 -4.39 -7.73
CA VAL A 59 2.14 -5.08 -6.46
C VAL A 59 1.48 -6.45 -6.58
N ASP A 60 2.11 -7.45 -5.96
CA ASP A 60 1.53 -8.77 -5.82
C ASP A 60 0.95 -8.93 -4.45
N LEU A 61 -0.31 -9.29 -4.37
CA LEU A 61 -0.95 -9.64 -3.10
C LEU A 61 -0.77 -11.12 -2.91
N CYS A 62 -0.07 -11.50 -1.86
CA CYS A 62 0.24 -12.89 -1.58
C CYS A 62 -0.69 -13.38 -0.48
N CYS A 63 -1.41 -14.46 -0.74
CA CYS A 63 -2.41 -14.98 0.16
C CYS A 63 -1.81 -15.99 1.12
N VAL A 64 -2.43 -16.14 2.29
CA VAL A 64 -1.94 -17.09 3.29
C VAL A 64 -1.94 -18.50 2.77
N ARG A 65 -2.79 -18.81 1.81
CA ARG A 65 -2.87 -20.16 1.25
C ARG A 65 -1.98 -20.35 0.03
N GLY A 66 -1.14 -19.39 -0.28
CA GLY A 66 -0.17 -19.52 -1.34
C GLY A 66 -0.54 -18.90 -2.67
N GLY A 67 -1.76 -18.41 -2.81
CA GLY A 67 -2.15 -17.74 -4.05
C GLY A 67 -1.50 -16.36 -4.15
N ARG A 68 -1.41 -15.88 -5.38
CA ARG A 68 -0.82 -14.57 -5.63
C ARG A 68 -1.61 -13.88 -6.74
N ARG A 69 -1.89 -12.61 -6.56
CA ARG A 69 -2.58 -11.82 -7.58
C ARG A 69 -1.83 -10.51 -7.78
N ARG A 70 -1.65 -10.16 -9.03
CA ARG A 70 -0.91 -8.94 -9.38
C ARG A 70 -1.88 -7.84 -9.77
N PHE A 71 -1.60 -6.64 -9.25
CA PHE A 71 -2.33 -5.44 -9.60
C PHE A 71 -1.35 -4.39 -10.05
N VAL A 72 -1.79 -3.57 -10.99
CA VAL A 72 -0.91 -2.59 -11.60
C VAL A 72 -1.43 -1.18 -11.37
N GLU A 73 -0.63 -0.22 -11.77
CA GLU A 73 -0.94 1.19 -11.64
C GLU A 73 -2.37 1.49 -12.08
N GLY A 74 -3.07 2.25 -11.27
CA GLY A 74 -4.46 2.60 -11.54
C GLY A 74 -5.48 1.69 -10.89
N ALA A 75 -5.07 0.52 -10.40
CA ALA A 75 -6.00 -0.39 -9.75
C ALA A 75 -6.45 0.17 -8.41
N ILE A 76 -7.69 -0.10 -8.08
CA ILE A 76 -8.26 0.29 -6.79
C ILE A 76 -8.68 -0.98 -6.08
N LEU A 77 -8.25 -1.10 -4.83
CA LEU A 77 -8.39 -2.35 -4.08
C LEU A 77 -9.04 -2.10 -2.73
N PHE A 78 -9.77 -3.10 -2.27
CA PHE A 78 -10.21 -3.22 -0.91
C PHE A 78 -9.55 -4.47 -0.36
N MET A 79 -8.69 -4.31 0.62
CA MET A 79 -7.97 -5.47 1.16
C MET A 79 -8.67 -6.09 2.36
N GLU A 80 -9.59 -5.37 2.95
CA GLU A 80 -10.31 -5.87 4.11
C GLU A 80 -11.06 -7.15 3.74
N GLY A 81 -10.93 -8.17 4.57
CA GLY A 81 -11.57 -9.43 4.31
C GLY A 81 -10.78 -10.39 3.46
N LEU A 82 -9.68 -9.94 2.90
CA LEU A 82 -8.80 -10.83 2.14
C LEU A 82 -7.82 -11.51 3.08
N ALA A 83 -7.60 -12.79 2.88
CA ALA A 83 -6.66 -13.53 3.72
C ALA A 83 -5.25 -13.36 3.14
N LEU A 84 -4.67 -12.21 3.39
CA LEU A 84 -3.37 -11.86 2.83
C LEU A 84 -2.25 -12.11 3.82
N LYS A 85 -1.13 -12.53 3.28
CA LYS A 85 0.08 -12.79 4.04
C LYS A 85 1.07 -11.64 3.87
N SER A 86 1.23 -11.17 2.64
CA SER A 86 2.24 -10.17 2.35
C SER A 86 1.92 -9.43 1.07
N LEU A 87 2.62 -8.32 0.89
CA LEU A 87 2.60 -7.53 -0.34
C LEU A 87 4.00 -7.55 -0.90
N HIS A 88 4.13 -7.85 -2.18
CA HIS A 88 5.43 -7.96 -2.82
C HIS A 88 5.50 -7.06 -4.04
N ASN A 89 6.60 -6.35 -4.18
CA ASN A 89 6.85 -5.54 -5.37
C ASN A 89 7.65 -6.37 -6.37
N PRO A 90 7.03 -6.81 -7.47
CA PRO A 90 7.74 -7.66 -8.43
C PRO A 90 8.54 -6.88 -9.46
N GLY A 91 8.50 -5.56 -9.42
CA GLY A 91 9.09 -4.74 -10.46
C GLY A 91 10.50 -4.31 -10.19
N VAL A 92 11.00 -3.48 -11.08
CA VAL A 92 12.37 -2.94 -10.99
C VAL A 92 12.38 -1.56 -10.38
N ASP A 93 11.21 -0.95 -10.21
CA ASP A 93 11.07 0.35 -9.58
C ASP A 93 10.18 0.21 -8.36
N GLU A 94 10.19 1.22 -7.50
CA GLU A 94 9.33 1.19 -6.32
C GLU A 94 7.86 1.20 -6.70
N VAL A 95 7.03 0.61 -5.84
CA VAL A 95 5.58 0.69 -5.99
C VAL A 95 5.06 1.65 -4.93
N VAL A 96 4.10 2.49 -5.31
CA VAL A 96 3.50 3.46 -4.41
C VAL A 96 2.02 3.16 -4.28
N LEU A 97 1.59 2.89 -3.06
CA LEU A 97 0.21 2.61 -2.72
C LEU A 97 -0.33 3.75 -1.89
N VAL A 98 -1.51 4.23 -2.23
CA VAL A 98 -2.17 5.28 -1.47
C VAL A 98 -3.43 4.70 -0.87
N ALA A 99 -3.54 4.77 0.44
CA ALA A 99 -4.69 4.25 1.17
C ALA A 99 -5.46 5.39 1.80
N LEU A 100 -6.76 5.41 1.57
CA LEU A 100 -7.64 6.41 2.17
C LEU A 100 -8.64 5.69 3.07
N SER A 101 -8.75 6.15 4.29
CA SER A 101 -9.71 5.60 5.22
C SER A 101 -10.35 6.72 6.01
N ARG A 102 -11.51 6.44 6.60
CA ARG A 102 -12.16 7.41 7.48
C ARG A 102 -11.48 7.38 8.84
N ARG A 103 -11.44 8.53 9.44
CA ARG A 103 -10.91 8.66 10.78
C ARG A 103 -11.91 8.25 11.81
#